data_504a0ee87ede63137132665b6e0b0352
#
_entry.id   504a0ee87ede63137132665b6e0b0352
#
_cell.length_a   1.000
_cell.length_b   1.000
_cell.length_c   1.000
_cell.angle_alpha   90.00
_cell.angle_beta   90.00
_cell.angle_gamma   90.00
#
_symmetry.space_group_name_H-M   'P 1'
#
loop_
_entity.id
_entity.type
_entity.pdbx_description
1 polymer ?
#
loop_
_entity_poly.entity_id
_entity_poly.type
_entity_poly.pdbx_seq_one_letter_code
_entity_poly.pdbx_strand_id
1 'polypeptide(L)'
;MWTVTVGLTCLLAMLPEQSGKISIENPRLLYGVPGLPRGSNKFMHGDTFNLAFDIKGVKSDAEGKVSYSLLTEVMVDGRLEFKHESKDIEAIDSLGGNVLPGFTQLNIGLDQPDGKYTVKVTATEKKTKATASVVQEFILSKAELGIVRIRTTGDREEKVPTAIFSTGEDLWLNLSIVGFARDKAKQPNLKITMEIIDSNGKPTVQKPPVAEISKDVAPELDLLPLQFYVSLNRAGKFTVKLKVVDQISGKNSSVDIPLEVSSAK
;
A
#
# COMPACT_ATOMS: atom_id res chain seq x y z
N MET A 1 -23.02 -37.63 -69.06
CA MET A 1 -22.50 -36.36 -68.53
C MET A 1 -22.98 -36.26 -67.10
N TRP A 2 -22.14 -36.60 -66.16
CA TRP A 2 -22.48 -36.67 -64.74
C TRP A 2 -21.86 -35.46 -64.01
N THR A 3 -22.68 -34.60 -63.44
CA THR A 3 -22.27 -33.43 -62.61
C THR A 3 -22.32 -33.82 -61.15
N VAL A 4 -21.15 -33.80 -60.52
CA VAL A 4 -21.03 -33.98 -59.05
C VAL A 4 -20.95 -32.60 -58.43
N THR A 5 -21.97 -32.24 -57.62
CA THR A 5 -21.96 -31.03 -56.79
C THR A 5 -21.40 -31.40 -55.44
N VAL A 6 -20.19 -30.89 -55.11
CA VAL A 6 -19.60 -31.03 -53.77
C VAL A 6 -20.07 -29.87 -52.93
N GLY A 7 -20.96 -30.13 -51.97
CA GLY A 7 -21.35 -29.17 -50.97
C GLY A 7 -20.27 -29.06 -49.90
N LEU A 8 -19.62 -27.87 -49.77
CA LEU A 8 -18.68 -27.54 -48.72
C LEU A 8 -19.48 -27.13 -47.46
N THR A 9 -19.65 -28.07 -46.56
CA THR A 9 -20.22 -27.77 -45.22
C THR A 9 -19.14 -27.14 -44.38
N CYS A 10 -19.17 -25.82 -44.23
CA CYS A 10 -18.38 -25.13 -43.21
C CYS A 10 -18.86 -25.54 -41.80
N LEU A 11 -18.19 -26.50 -41.18
CA LEU A 11 -18.26 -26.66 -39.73
C LEU A 11 -17.57 -25.44 -39.08
N LEU A 12 -18.36 -24.47 -38.65
CA LEU A 12 -17.90 -23.52 -37.64
C LEU A 12 -17.63 -24.34 -36.37
N ALA A 13 -16.37 -24.69 -36.16
CA ALA A 13 -15.89 -25.13 -34.86
C ALA A 13 -16.10 -23.93 -33.89
N MET A 14 -17.14 -23.96 -33.08
CA MET A 14 -17.24 -23.14 -31.90
C MET A 14 -16.04 -23.52 -31.03
N LEU A 15 -14.99 -22.70 -31.08
CA LEU A 15 -13.93 -22.76 -30.09
C LEU A 15 -14.63 -22.58 -28.73
N PRO A 16 -14.40 -23.49 -27.77
CA PRO A 16 -14.94 -23.29 -26.45
C PRO A 16 -14.36 -21.95 -25.96
N GLU A 17 -15.24 -21.02 -25.65
CA GLU A 17 -14.90 -19.78 -24.95
C GLU A 17 -14.15 -20.22 -23.70
N GLN A 18 -12.83 -20.01 -23.66
CA GLN A 18 -12.04 -20.28 -22.47
C GLN A 18 -12.70 -19.48 -21.37
N SER A 19 -13.42 -20.17 -20.49
CA SER A 19 -13.93 -19.57 -19.25
C SER A 19 -12.72 -19.00 -18.54
N GLY A 20 -12.56 -17.68 -18.58
CA GLY A 20 -11.42 -16.98 -18.03
C GLY A 20 -11.22 -17.40 -16.59
N LYS A 21 -10.10 -18.06 -16.32
CA LYS A 21 -9.73 -18.43 -14.97
C LYS A 21 -9.37 -17.14 -14.24
N ILE A 22 -10.09 -16.79 -13.20
CA ILE A 22 -9.73 -15.65 -12.34
C ILE A 22 -8.33 -15.87 -11.77
N SER A 23 -7.50 -14.82 -11.75
CA SER A 23 -6.18 -14.82 -11.11
C SER A 23 -5.97 -13.54 -10.29
N ILE A 24 -5.10 -13.62 -9.28
CA ILE A 24 -4.57 -12.45 -8.57
C ILE A 24 -3.10 -12.34 -8.92
N GLU A 25 -2.72 -11.19 -9.47
CA GLU A 25 -1.38 -10.93 -9.98
C GLU A 25 -0.79 -9.65 -9.40
N ASN A 26 0.52 -9.44 -9.59
CA ASN A 26 1.26 -8.24 -9.20
C ASN A 26 1.04 -7.82 -7.73
N PRO A 27 1.19 -8.71 -6.75
CA PRO A 27 1.10 -8.32 -5.35
C PRO A 27 2.24 -7.34 -5.00
N ARG A 28 1.88 -6.23 -4.35
CA ARG A 28 2.83 -5.17 -3.98
C ARG A 28 2.49 -4.55 -2.64
N LEU A 29 3.49 -4.46 -1.77
CA LEU A 29 3.38 -3.75 -0.50
C LEU A 29 3.50 -2.25 -0.75
N LEU A 30 2.64 -1.46 -0.09
CA LEU A 30 2.57 -0.02 -0.29
C LEU A 30 2.60 0.74 1.03
N TYR A 31 3.02 2.00 0.97
CA TYR A 31 2.81 3.01 1.99
C TYR A 31 1.47 3.72 1.74
N GLY A 32 0.36 3.19 2.28
CA GLY A 32 -1.01 3.65 2.01
C GLY A 32 -1.65 3.00 0.77
N VAL A 33 -2.92 3.32 0.49
CA VAL A 33 -3.67 2.87 -0.70
C VAL A 33 -4.58 4.02 -1.18
N PRO A 34 -4.30 4.57 -2.40
CA PRO A 34 -3.07 4.39 -3.18
C PRO A 34 -1.85 4.91 -2.42
N GLY A 35 -0.67 4.38 -2.72
CA GLY A 35 0.54 4.74 -1.99
C GLY A 35 1.83 4.36 -2.73
N LEU A 36 2.94 4.89 -2.24
CA LEU A 36 4.27 4.61 -2.75
C LEU A 36 4.69 3.16 -2.46
N PRO A 37 5.53 2.55 -3.31
CA PRO A 37 6.02 1.19 -3.09
C PRO A 37 6.80 1.08 -1.76
N ARG A 38 6.51 0.02 -1.01
CA ARG A 38 7.26 -0.33 0.20
C ARG A 38 8.27 -1.43 -0.15
N GLY A 39 9.55 -1.11 -0.07
CA GLY A 39 10.64 -2.03 -0.43
C GLY A 39 10.94 -3.10 0.61
N SER A 40 10.21 -3.15 1.73
CA SER A 40 10.46 -4.08 2.85
C SER A 40 9.17 -4.74 3.31
N ASN A 41 9.26 -6.02 3.66
CA ASN A 41 8.20 -6.76 4.35
C ASN A 41 8.36 -6.75 5.88
N LYS A 42 9.23 -5.90 6.44
CA LYS A 42 9.35 -5.68 7.88
C LYS A 42 8.41 -4.57 8.31
N PHE A 43 7.64 -4.85 9.33
CA PHE A 43 6.67 -3.92 9.92
C PHE A 43 6.97 -3.72 11.40
N MET A 44 6.42 -2.66 11.96
CA MET A 44 6.54 -2.32 13.37
C MET A 44 5.15 -2.25 14.00
N HIS A 45 5.10 -2.34 15.32
CA HIS A 45 3.86 -2.12 16.08
C HIS A 45 3.27 -0.75 15.77
N GLY A 46 1.97 -0.70 15.60
CA GLY A 46 1.27 0.53 15.22
C GLY A 46 1.31 0.88 13.74
N ASP A 47 1.99 0.08 12.89
CA ASP A 47 2.06 0.30 11.44
C ASP A 47 0.77 -0.17 10.72
N THR A 48 0.70 0.07 9.43
CA THR A 48 -0.39 -0.40 8.57
C THR A 48 0.18 -1.27 7.46
N PHE A 49 -0.30 -2.50 7.38
CA PHE A 49 -0.02 -3.40 6.26
C PHE A 49 -0.97 -3.08 5.12
N ASN A 50 -0.42 -2.72 3.96
CA ASN A 50 -1.18 -2.44 2.73
C ASN A 50 -0.66 -3.34 1.62
N LEU A 51 -1.52 -4.22 1.12
CA LEU A 51 -1.24 -5.09 -0.02
C LEU A 51 -2.16 -4.74 -1.17
N ALA A 52 -1.62 -4.23 -2.26
CA ALA A 52 -2.33 -4.03 -3.52
C ALA A 52 -2.03 -5.17 -4.49
N PHE A 53 -2.97 -5.48 -5.37
CA PHE A 53 -2.87 -6.55 -6.36
C PHE A 53 -3.83 -6.29 -7.52
N ASP A 54 -3.69 -7.05 -8.59
CA ASP A 54 -4.54 -6.99 -9.77
C ASP A 54 -5.39 -8.27 -9.86
N ILE A 55 -6.72 -8.15 -9.97
CA ILE A 55 -7.64 -9.26 -10.19
C ILE A 55 -7.91 -9.33 -11.68
N LYS A 56 -7.51 -10.43 -12.33
CA LYS A 56 -7.71 -10.65 -13.78
C LYS A 56 -8.72 -11.74 -14.07
N GLY A 57 -9.27 -11.71 -15.28
CA GLY A 57 -10.18 -12.74 -15.78
C GLY A 57 -11.59 -12.68 -15.20
N VAL A 58 -11.94 -11.61 -14.49
CA VAL A 58 -13.31 -11.35 -14.04
C VAL A 58 -14.18 -10.97 -15.24
N LYS A 59 -15.44 -11.41 -15.25
CA LYS A 59 -16.38 -11.10 -16.32
C LYS A 59 -17.28 -9.94 -15.90
N SER A 60 -17.21 -8.83 -16.63
CA SER A 60 -18.17 -7.73 -16.52
C SER A 60 -19.49 -8.08 -17.24
N ASP A 61 -20.58 -7.45 -16.82
CA ASP A 61 -21.82 -7.43 -17.57
C ASP A 61 -21.79 -6.38 -18.70
N ALA A 62 -22.93 -6.15 -19.35
CA ALA A 62 -23.04 -5.20 -20.45
C ALA A 62 -22.77 -3.74 -20.04
N GLU A 63 -22.97 -3.43 -18.77
CA GLU A 63 -22.72 -2.13 -18.15
C GLU A 63 -21.29 -2.01 -17.60
N GLY A 64 -20.44 -3.04 -17.78
CA GLY A 64 -19.07 -3.08 -17.24
C GLY A 64 -19.01 -3.42 -15.75
N LYS A 65 -20.12 -3.83 -15.14
CA LYS A 65 -20.19 -4.11 -13.70
C LYS A 65 -19.66 -5.52 -13.40
N VAL A 66 -18.84 -5.61 -12.36
CA VAL A 66 -18.28 -6.85 -11.80
C VAL A 66 -18.67 -6.96 -10.33
N SER A 67 -19.11 -8.15 -9.90
CA SER A 67 -19.43 -8.43 -8.50
C SER A 67 -18.55 -9.56 -7.97
N TYR A 68 -17.88 -9.31 -6.84
CA TYR A 68 -16.97 -10.26 -6.21
C TYR A 68 -16.94 -10.09 -4.68
N SER A 69 -16.27 -10.99 -4.00
CA SER A 69 -15.92 -10.86 -2.58
C SER A 69 -14.42 -11.03 -2.38
N LEU A 70 -13.90 -10.43 -1.32
CA LEU A 70 -12.52 -10.60 -0.85
C LEU A 70 -12.52 -11.17 0.56
N LEU A 71 -11.85 -12.31 0.74
CA LEU A 71 -11.60 -12.91 2.03
C LEU A 71 -10.13 -12.67 2.39
N THR A 72 -9.88 -11.97 3.49
CA THR A 72 -8.54 -11.77 4.07
C THR A 72 -8.39 -12.64 5.31
N GLU A 73 -7.37 -13.49 5.32
CA GLU A 73 -6.99 -14.35 6.44
C GLU A 73 -5.57 -14.02 6.87
N VAL A 74 -5.37 -13.83 8.18
CA VAL A 74 -4.06 -13.56 8.78
C VAL A 74 -3.69 -14.74 9.69
N MET A 75 -2.53 -15.30 9.46
CA MET A 75 -1.98 -16.42 10.23
C MET A 75 -0.70 -16.02 10.92
N VAL A 76 -0.50 -16.51 12.13
CA VAL A 76 0.73 -16.40 12.90
C VAL A 76 1.16 -17.82 13.26
N ASP A 77 2.38 -18.21 12.91
CA ASP A 77 2.91 -19.56 13.13
C ASP A 77 1.95 -20.67 12.66
N GLY A 78 1.27 -20.43 11.52
CA GLY A 78 0.32 -21.35 10.92
C GLY A 78 -1.07 -21.39 11.58
N ARG A 79 -1.31 -20.60 12.63
CA ARG A 79 -2.63 -20.47 13.28
C ARG A 79 -3.36 -19.27 12.76
N LEU A 80 -4.66 -19.44 12.48
CA LEU A 80 -5.53 -18.35 12.06
C LEU A 80 -5.81 -17.41 13.24
N GLU A 81 -5.37 -16.15 13.13
CA GLU A 81 -5.56 -15.10 14.13
C GLU A 81 -6.66 -14.12 13.76
N PHE A 82 -6.83 -13.85 12.46
CA PHE A 82 -7.82 -12.90 11.98
C PHE A 82 -8.41 -13.36 10.65
N LYS A 83 -9.71 -13.12 10.49
CA LYS A 83 -10.44 -13.39 9.26
C LYS A 83 -11.48 -12.30 9.03
N HIS A 84 -11.47 -11.72 7.84
CA HIS A 84 -12.45 -10.74 7.41
C HIS A 84 -12.88 -10.99 5.97
N GLU A 85 -14.18 -10.96 5.72
CA GLU A 85 -14.74 -11.09 4.38
C GLU A 85 -15.50 -9.81 4.00
N SER A 86 -15.00 -9.12 2.98
CA SER A 86 -15.73 -8.04 2.32
C SER A 86 -16.63 -8.66 1.26
N LYS A 87 -17.92 -8.77 1.57
CA LYS A 87 -18.95 -9.33 0.68
C LYS A 87 -19.49 -8.23 -0.23
N ASP A 88 -20.08 -8.67 -1.35
CA ASP A 88 -20.86 -7.81 -2.23
C ASP A 88 -20.12 -6.59 -2.75
N ILE A 89 -18.82 -6.77 -3.07
CA ILE A 89 -18.03 -5.71 -3.71
C ILE A 89 -18.50 -5.59 -5.15
N GLU A 90 -18.85 -4.37 -5.55
CA GLU A 90 -19.19 -4.02 -6.92
C GLU A 90 -18.14 -3.06 -7.47
N ALA A 91 -17.59 -3.38 -8.63
CA ALA A 91 -16.65 -2.53 -9.36
C ALA A 91 -17.13 -2.34 -10.79
N ILE A 92 -16.69 -1.24 -11.41
CA ILE A 92 -16.99 -0.95 -12.82
C ILE A 92 -15.67 -0.99 -13.60
N ASP A 93 -15.58 -1.86 -14.57
CA ASP A 93 -14.47 -1.93 -15.53
C ASP A 93 -14.68 -0.88 -16.64
N SER A 94 -14.56 0.40 -16.25
CA SER A 94 -14.91 1.56 -17.10
C SER A 94 -14.02 1.70 -18.34
N LEU A 95 -12.79 1.19 -18.30
CA LEU A 95 -11.82 1.27 -19.38
C LEU A 95 -11.72 -0.05 -20.16
N GLY A 96 -12.41 -1.09 -19.72
CA GLY A 96 -12.25 -2.44 -20.24
C GLY A 96 -10.90 -3.05 -19.81
N GLY A 97 -10.59 -4.25 -20.33
CA GLY A 97 -9.29 -4.89 -20.12
C GLY A 97 -9.29 -6.06 -19.15
N ASN A 98 -10.43 -6.35 -18.52
CA ASN A 98 -10.60 -7.50 -17.60
C ASN A 98 -9.61 -7.52 -16.41
N VAL A 99 -9.18 -6.35 -15.96
CA VAL A 99 -8.27 -6.18 -14.81
C VAL A 99 -8.89 -5.19 -13.83
N LEU A 100 -9.11 -5.63 -12.60
CA LEU A 100 -9.59 -4.79 -11.51
C LEU A 100 -8.49 -4.59 -10.47
N PRO A 101 -8.21 -3.36 -10.05
CA PRO A 101 -7.33 -3.12 -8.92
C PRO A 101 -8.01 -3.60 -7.63
N GLY A 102 -7.27 -4.37 -6.83
CA GLY A 102 -7.69 -4.83 -5.51
C GLY A 102 -6.68 -4.45 -4.44
N PHE A 103 -7.14 -4.36 -3.21
CA PHE A 103 -6.26 -4.18 -2.07
C PHE A 103 -6.84 -4.77 -0.79
N THR A 104 -5.97 -5.03 0.17
CA THR A 104 -6.32 -5.26 1.57
C THR A 104 -5.46 -4.39 2.47
N GLN A 105 -6.07 -3.88 3.55
CA GLN A 105 -5.42 -3.04 4.53
C GLN A 105 -5.68 -3.61 5.93
N LEU A 106 -4.60 -3.71 6.74
CA LEU A 106 -4.66 -4.20 8.11
C LEU A 106 -3.91 -3.23 9.02
N ASN A 107 -4.55 -2.77 10.08
CA ASN A 107 -3.88 -2.00 11.13
C ASN A 107 -3.22 -2.97 12.10
N ILE A 108 -1.91 -2.85 12.28
CA ILE A 108 -1.14 -3.65 13.23
C ILE A 108 -1.27 -2.98 14.60
N GLY A 109 -1.77 -3.71 15.60
CA GLY A 109 -1.90 -3.24 16.97
C GLY A 109 -0.54 -2.95 17.64
N LEU A 110 -0.55 -2.15 18.70
CA LEU A 110 0.66 -1.89 19.52
C LEU A 110 1.01 -3.08 20.40
N ASP A 111 0.04 -3.93 20.68
CA ASP A 111 0.12 -5.14 21.52
C ASP A 111 0.20 -6.44 20.74
N GLN A 112 0.29 -6.35 19.42
CA GLN A 112 0.34 -7.52 18.55
C GLN A 112 1.64 -8.30 18.81
N PRO A 113 1.62 -9.65 18.90
CA PRO A 113 2.84 -10.44 19.10
C PRO A 113 3.87 -10.26 17.97
N ASP A 114 5.16 -10.15 18.34
CA ASP A 114 6.26 -10.20 17.37
C ASP A 114 6.24 -11.52 16.60
N GLY A 115 6.73 -11.53 15.36
CA GLY A 115 6.89 -12.78 14.64
C GLY A 115 6.62 -12.70 13.15
N LYS A 116 6.46 -13.88 12.56
CA LYS A 116 6.17 -14.03 11.12
C LYS A 116 4.66 -14.18 10.91
N TYR A 117 4.13 -13.29 10.10
CA TYR A 117 2.74 -13.25 9.71
C TYR A 117 2.57 -13.65 8.25
N THR A 118 1.50 -14.36 7.97
CA THR A 118 1.09 -14.72 6.61
C THR A 118 -0.30 -14.16 6.36
N VAL A 119 -0.43 -13.30 5.34
CA VAL A 119 -1.70 -12.75 4.89
C VAL A 119 -2.09 -13.45 3.61
N LYS A 120 -3.24 -14.12 3.62
CA LYS A 120 -3.85 -14.73 2.43
C LYS A 120 -5.07 -13.94 2.05
N VAL A 121 -5.13 -13.49 0.79
CA VAL A 121 -6.30 -12.84 0.22
C VAL A 121 -6.87 -13.74 -0.86
N THR A 122 -8.17 -14.04 -0.76
CA THR A 122 -8.90 -14.84 -1.75
C THR A 122 -10.01 -13.98 -2.36
N ALA A 123 -9.95 -13.80 -3.66
CA ALA A 123 -11.04 -13.21 -4.45
C ALA A 123 -11.99 -14.31 -4.94
N THR A 124 -13.28 -14.06 -4.84
CA THR A 124 -14.33 -14.96 -5.36
C THR A 124 -15.27 -14.17 -6.26
N GLU A 125 -15.32 -14.48 -7.52
CA GLU A 125 -16.28 -13.90 -8.46
C GLU A 125 -17.69 -14.45 -8.19
N LYS A 126 -18.67 -13.58 -8.04
CA LYS A 126 -20.02 -14.00 -7.62
C LYS A 126 -20.74 -14.83 -8.66
N LYS A 127 -20.61 -14.50 -9.94
CA LYS A 127 -21.35 -15.12 -11.03
C LYS A 127 -20.88 -16.55 -11.31
N THR A 128 -19.58 -16.75 -11.43
CA THR A 128 -18.98 -18.06 -11.79
C THR A 128 -18.56 -18.89 -10.59
N LYS A 129 -18.47 -18.26 -9.39
CA LYS A 129 -17.89 -18.85 -8.16
C LYS A 129 -16.39 -19.20 -8.32
N ALA A 130 -15.75 -18.73 -9.38
CA ALA A 130 -14.32 -18.88 -9.54
C ALA A 130 -13.55 -18.15 -8.43
N THR A 131 -12.47 -18.76 -7.96
CA THR A 131 -11.64 -18.22 -6.88
C THR A 131 -10.18 -18.13 -7.29
N ALA A 132 -9.50 -17.10 -6.78
CA ALA A 132 -8.05 -16.98 -6.84
C ALA A 132 -7.52 -16.46 -5.52
N SER A 133 -6.30 -16.80 -5.18
CA SER A 133 -5.67 -16.36 -3.93
C SER A 133 -4.26 -15.86 -4.15
N VAL A 134 -3.85 -14.92 -3.31
CA VAL A 134 -2.47 -14.47 -3.16
C VAL A 134 -2.07 -14.59 -1.69
N VAL A 135 -0.80 -14.88 -1.46
CA VAL A 135 -0.20 -14.97 -0.12
C VAL A 135 0.95 -14.00 -0.04
N GLN A 136 0.96 -13.19 1.02
CA GLN A 136 2.05 -12.27 1.34
C GLN A 136 2.50 -12.47 2.77
N GLU A 137 3.80 -12.64 2.97
CA GLU A 137 4.38 -12.74 4.30
C GLU A 137 4.95 -11.40 4.74
N PHE A 138 4.87 -11.12 6.04
CA PHE A 138 5.58 -10.02 6.66
C PHE A 138 6.14 -10.41 8.03
N ILE A 139 7.11 -9.63 8.50
CA ILE A 139 7.74 -9.80 9.80
C ILE A 139 7.37 -8.60 10.66
N LEU A 140 6.72 -8.85 11.79
CA LEU A 140 6.52 -7.85 12.83
C LEU A 140 7.73 -7.88 13.76
N SER A 141 8.50 -6.79 13.75
CA SER A 141 9.69 -6.63 14.58
C SER A 141 9.29 -6.28 16.02
N LYS A 142 10.21 -6.49 16.97
CA LYS A 142 10.03 -6.08 18.36
C LYS A 142 9.62 -4.62 18.48
N ALA A 143 8.82 -4.32 19.51
CA ALA A 143 8.40 -2.97 19.80
C ALA A 143 9.61 -2.09 20.13
N GLU A 144 9.88 -1.10 19.30
CA GLU A 144 10.98 -0.14 19.46
C GLU A 144 10.63 1.20 18.82
N LEU A 145 11.52 2.20 18.95
CA LEU A 145 11.37 3.48 18.26
C LEU A 145 11.24 3.27 16.76
N GLY A 146 10.17 3.80 16.16
CA GLY A 146 9.89 3.59 14.74
C GLY A 146 9.11 4.70 14.08
N ILE A 147 9.20 4.71 12.74
CA ILE A 147 8.42 5.54 11.83
C ILE A 147 7.40 4.62 11.16
N VAL A 148 6.12 4.85 11.40
CA VAL A 148 5.02 3.98 10.98
C VAL A 148 3.89 4.77 10.32
N ARG A 149 2.91 4.08 9.74
CA ARG A 149 1.72 4.69 9.09
C ARG A 149 2.08 5.72 8.03
N ILE A 150 3.15 5.48 7.30
CA ILE A 150 3.57 6.37 6.23
C ILE A 150 2.52 6.33 5.12
N ARG A 151 2.10 7.52 4.66
CA ARG A 151 1.20 7.69 3.51
C ARG A 151 1.42 9.03 2.86
N THR A 152 1.03 9.16 1.61
CA THR A 152 1.13 10.38 0.82
C THR A 152 -0.24 10.89 0.42
N THR A 153 -0.43 12.22 0.50
CA THR A 153 -1.67 12.90 0.11
C THR A 153 -1.35 14.15 -0.70
N GLY A 154 -2.28 14.55 -1.56
CA GLY A 154 -2.20 15.81 -2.32
C GLY A 154 -2.69 17.01 -1.52
N ASP A 155 -3.24 16.79 -0.33
CA ASP A 155 -3.82 17.83 0.53
C ASP A 155 -3.40 17.65 1.99
N ARG A 156 -3.42 18.75 2.74
CA ARG A 156 -3.05 18.78 4.16
C ARG A 156 -4.04 18.02 5.04
N GLU A 157 -5.30 18.02 4.70
CA GLU A 157 -6.38 17.37 5.45
C GLU A 157 -6.46 15.87 5.26
N GLU A 158 -5.52 15.29 4.48
CA GLU A 158 -5.39 13.86 4.21
C GLU A 158 -6.59 13.21 3.49
N LYS A 159 -7.37 14.02 2.76
CA LYS A 159 -8.58 13.57 2.05
C LYS A 159 -8.29 12.95 0.69
N VAL A 160 -7.15 13.31 0.08
CA VAL A 160 -6.77 12.89 -1.27
C VAL A 160 -5.49 12.05 -1.23
N PRO A 161 -5.59 10.74 -0.92
CA PRO A 161 -4.44 9.84 -1.02
C PRO A 161 -3.91 9.81 -2.44
N THR A 162 -2.59 9.86 -2.62
CA THR A 162 -1.98 9.87 -3.95
C THR A 162 -0.68 9.07 -3.98
N ALA A 163 -0.39 8.46 -5.13
CA ALA A 163 0.87 7.77 -5.43
C ALA A 163 1.45 8.21 -6.78
N ILE A 164 0.76 9.12 -7.47
CA ILE A 164 1.17 9.68 -8.76
C ILE A 164 1.43 11.15 -8.55
N PHE A 165 2.59 11.62 -8.97
CA PHE A 165 3.06 12.99 -8.71
C PHE A 165 3.58 13.62 -9.97
N SER A 166 3.22 14.90 -10.16
CA SER A 166 3.69 15.73 -11.27
C SER A 166 4.28 17.04 -10.75
N THR A 167 5.16 17.65 -11.55
CA THR A 167 5.68 18.98 -11.21
C THR A 167 4.56 20.01 -11.13
N GLY A 168 4.62 20.87 -10.13
CA GLY A 168 3.60 21.88 -9.83
C GLY A 168 2.56 21.42 -8.81
N GLU A 169 2.58 20.16 -8.39
CA GLU A 169 1.71 19.63 -7.34
C GLU A 169 2.37 19.72 -5.96
N ASP A 170 1.55 19.58 -4.94
CA ASP A 170 1.95 19.48 -3.54
C ASP A 170 1.92 18.03 -3.08
N LEU A 171 2.91 17.65 -2.29
CA LEU A 171 2.97 16.37 -1.61
C LEU A 171 2.96 16.59 -0.09
N TRP A 172 2.02 15.98 0.57
CA TRP A 172 2.00 15.85 2.03
C TRP A 172 2.38 14.43 2.42
N LEU A 173 3.51 14.31 3.15
CA LEU A 173 3.99 13.05 3.68
C LEU A 173 3.53 12.92 5.12
N ASN A 174 2.58 12.04 5.37
CA ASN A 174 2.00 11.77 6.67
C ASN A 174 2.64 10.54 7.29
N LEU A 175 2.92 10.57 8.58
CA LEU A 175 3.52 9.46 9.31
C LEU A 175 3.18 9.53 10.81
N SER A 176 3.54 8.49 11.55
CA SER A 176 3.51 8.53 13.03
C SER A 176 4.82 8.01 13.59
N ILE A 177 5.22 8.53 14.76
CA ILE A 177 6.34 7.99 15.54
C ILE A 177 5.78 7.12 16.66
N VAL A 178 6.39 5.95 16.86
CA VAL A 178 6.01 4.97 17.89
C VAL A 178 7.23 4.59 18.74
N GLY A 179 7.00 4.09 19.94
CA GLY A 179 8.05 3.53 20.82
C GLY A 179 9.08 4.54 21.34
N PHE A 180 8.74 5.80 21.38
CA PHE A 180 9.57 6.87 21.94
C PHE A 180 9.53 6.88 23.47
N ALA A 181 10.62 7.31 24.09
CA ALA A 181 10.70 7.50 25.55
C ALA A 181 10.04 8.82 25.97
N ARG A 182 9.63 8.87 27.23
CA ARG A 182 9.10 10.07 27.87
C ARG A 182 9.91 10.42 29.11
N ASP A 183 10.04 11.70 29.36
CA ASP A 183 10.71 12.24 30.58
C ASP A 183 9.79 12.15 31.82
N LYS A 184 10.25 12.72 32.93
CA LYS A 184 9.49 12.79 34.20
C LYS A 184 8.17 13.57 34.07
N ALA A 185 8.10 14.54 33.15
CA ALA A 185 6.89 15.31 32.83
C ALA A 185 6.02 14.61 31.82
N LYS A 186 6.33 13.35 31.45
CA LYS A 186 5.68 12.54 30.42
C LYS A 186 5.74 13.14 29.02
N GLN A 187 6.74 13.99 28.75
CA GLN A 187 6.94 14.57 27.43
C GLN A 187 8.02 13.82 26.64
N PRO A 188 7.89 13.68 25.32
CA PRO A 188 8.95 13.16 24.48
C PRO A 188 10.05 14.19 24.26
N ASN A 189 11.18 13.77 23.69
CA ASN A 189 12.18 14.69 23.12
C ASN A 189 12.70 14.09 21.82
N LEU A 190 12.04 14.41 20.73
CA LEU A 190 12.25 13.82 19.41
C LEU A 190 12.77 14.86 18.42
N LYS A 191 13.73 14.44 17.61
CA LYS A 191 14.19 15.18 16.45
C LYS A 191 13.96 14.34 15.20
N ILE A 192 13.11 14.82 14.27
CA ILE A 192 12.76 14.14 13.03
C ILE A 192 13.30 14.95 11.86
N THR A 193 14.12 14.34 11.02
CA THR A 193 14.71 14.97 9.83
C THR A 193 14.15 14.30 8.59
N MET A 194 13.75 15.10 7.59
CA MET A 194 13.40 14.63 6.26
C MET A 194 14.43 15.16 5.26
N GLU A 195 15.18 14.26 4.63
CA GLU A 195 16.13 14.57 3.57
C GLU A 195 15.64 13.99 2.25
N ILE A 196 15.72 14.75 1.16
CA ILE A 196 15.38 14.28 -0.18
C ILE A 196 16.68 14.19 -0.99
N ILE A 197 16.96 12.98 -1.48
CA ILE A 197 18.17 12.65 -2.26
C ILE A 197 17.74 12.44 -3.71
N ASP A 198 18.46 13.02 -4.65
CA ASP A 198 18.23 12.77 -6.09
C ASP A 198 18.87 11.46 -6.56
N SER A 199 18.63 11.09 -7.82
CA SER A 199 19.13 9.86 -8.44
C SER A 199 20.67 9.75 -8.47
N ASN A 200 21.40 10.85 -8.26
CA ASN A 200 22.87 10.88 -8.17
C ASN A 200 23.38 10.77 -6.73
N GLY A 201 22.48 10.55 -5.76
CA GLY A 201 22.82 10.47 -4.35
C GLY A 201 23.11 11.84 -3.68
N LYS A 202 22.72 12.95 -4.31
CA LYS A 202 22.93 14.30 -3.77
C LYS A 202 21.68 14.81 -3.07
N PRO A 203 21.82 15.43 -1.87
CA PRO A 203 20.72 16.14 -1.23
C PRO A 203 20.17 17.25 -2.13
N THR A 204 18.85 17.37 -2.21
CA THR A 204 18.19 18.39 -3.02
C THR A 204 18.26 19.78 -2.37
N VAL A 205 18.44 19.83 -1.05
CA VAL A 205 18.62 21.05 -0.26
C VAL A 205 19.77 20.88 0.74
N GLN A 206 20.48 21.96 1.04
CA GLN A 206 21.62 21.92 1.98
C GLN A 206 21.18 21.76 3.44
N LYS A 207 20.00 22.29 3.79
CA LYS A 207 19.43 22.19 5.13
C LYS A 207 18.09 21.48 5.04
N PRO A 208 18.03 20.19 5.35
CA PRO A 208 16.79 19.44 5.30
C PRO A 208 15.78 19.94 6.38
N PRO A 209 14.48 19.85 6.15
CA PRO A 209 13.47 20.12 7.15
C PRO A 209 13.65 19.25 8.40
N VAL A 210 13.47 19.88 9.58
CA VAL A 210 13.55 19.23 10.88
C VAL A 210 12.32 19.58 11.67
N ALA A 211 11.69 18.57 12.28
CA ALA A 211 10.66 18.74 13.30
C ALA A 211 11.26 18.36 14.64
N GLU A 212 11.05 19.20 15.66
CA GLU A 212 11.45 18.95 17.05
C GLU A 212 10.21 18.95 17.93
N ILE A 213 10.02 17.88 18.72
CA ILE A 213 8.84 17.69 19.58
C ILE A 213 9.31 17.33 20.98
N SER A 214 9.08 18.27 21.92
CA SER A 214 9.53 18.11 23.29
C SER A 214 8.49 18.53 24.34
N LYS A 215 7.28 18.93 23.90
CA LYS A 215 6.21 19.41 24.80
C LYS A 215 4.84 19.30 24.13
N ASP A 216 3.80 19.51 24.93
CA ASP A 216 2.41 19.57 24.50
C ASP A 216 1.91 18.26 23.86
N VAL A 217 2.51 17.12 24.23
CA VAL A 217 2.09 15.78 23.79
C VAL A 217 1.31 15.10 24.91
N ALA A 218 0.07 14.70 24.62
CA ALA A 218 -0.78 14.01 25.58
C ALA A 218 -0.11 12.72 26.10
N PRO A 219 -0.13 12.45 27.40
CA PRO A 219 0.57 11.30 27.99
C PRO A 219 0.14 9.93 27.46
N GLU A 220 -1.11 9.81 27.01
CA GLU A 220 -1.73 8.60 26.47
C GLU A 220 -1.46 8.39 24.98
N LEU A 221 -0.80 9.33 24.31
CA LEU A 221 -0.57 9.27 22.87
C LEU A 221 0.66 8.41 22.54
N ASP A 222 0.45 7.15 22.20
CA ASP A 222 1.52 6.20 21.84
C ASP A 222 1.95 6.29 20.36
N LEU A 223 1.10 6.87 19.51
CA LEU A 223 1.36 7.12 18.09
C LEU A 223 1.32 8.62 17.84
N LEU A 224 2.48 9.24 17.68
CA LEU A 224 2.63 10.69 17.52
C LEU A 224 2.55 11.05 16.03
N PRO A 225 1.46 11.68 15.53
CA PRO A 225 1.30 12.02 14.13
C PRO A 225 2.18 13.20 13.73
N LEU A 226 2.65 13.16 12.49
CA LEU A 226 3.49 14.18 11.86
C LEU A 226 3.17 14.31 10.39
N GLN A 227 3.37 15.53 9.87
CA GLN A 227 3.29 15.82 8.43
C GLN A 227 4.53 16.58 7.98
N PHE A 228 5.02 16.24 6.79
CA PHE A 228 5.98 17.04 6.04
C PHE A 228 5.37 17.47 4.71
N TYR A 229 5.57 18.71 4.37
CA TYR A 229 5.19 19.28 3.09
C TYR A 229 6.37 19.30 2.11
N VAL A 230 6.11 18.93 0.86
CA VAL A 230 7.09 18.97 -0.23
C VAL A 230 6.42 19.56 -1.46
N SER A 231 6.90 20.71 -1.94
CA SER A 231 6.51 21.26 -3.25
C SER A 231 7.26 20.52 -4.35
N LEU A 232 6.53 19.94 -5.29
CA LEU A 232 7.10 19.13 -6.39
C LEU A 232 7.51 20.00 -7.56
N ASN A 233 8.63 20.68 -7.42
CA ASN A 233 9.13 21.69 -8.38
C ASN A 233 10.10 21.13 -9.43
N ARG A 234 10.43 19.85 -9.41
CA ARG A 234 11.36 19.20 -10.35
C ARG A 234 10.94 17.75 -10.62
N ALA A 235 10.88 17.40 -11.90
CA ALA A 235 10.69 16.00 -12.30
C ALA A 235 11.94 15.16 -12.04
N GLY A 236 11.77 13.86 -11.80
CA GLY A 236 12.83 12.90 -11.60
C GLY A 236 12.53 11.83 -10.56
N LYS A 237 13.55 11.00 -10.29
CA LYS A 237 13.51 9.99 -9.23
C LYS A 237 14.27 10.47 -8.02
N PHE A 238 13.65 10.33 -6.86
CA PHE A 238 14.18 10.78 -5.59
C PHE A 238 14.03 9.68 -4.54
N THR A 239 14.76 9.80 -3.45
CA THR A 239 14.55 9.04 -2.22
C THR A 239 14.29 10.02 -1.09
N VAL A 240 13.13 9.91 -0.45
CA VAL A 240 12.83 10.63 0.79
C VAL A 240 13.35 9.82 1.95
N LYS A 241 14.36 10.34 2.66
CA LYS A 241 14.95 9.72 3.85
C LYS A 241 14.40 10.39 5.09
N LEU A 242 13.66 9.62 5.88
CA LEU A 242 13.18 10.04 7.18
C LEU A 242 14.07 9.44 8.27
N LYS A 243 14.46 10.24 9.24
CA LYS A 243 15.20 9.79 10.42
C LYS A 243 14.60 10.41 11.66
N VAL A 244 14.30 9.59 12.67
CA VAL A 244 13.92 10.03 14.01
C VAL A 244 15.04 9.71 14.98
N VAL A 245 15.34 10.63 15.87
CA VAL A 245 16.23 10.46 17.02
C VAL A 245 15.46 10.80 18.29
N ASP A 246 15.39 9.87 19.20
CA ASP A 246 14.87 10.07 20.55
C ASP A 246 16.02 10.52 21.47
N GLN A 247 15.99 11.78 21.85
CA GLN A 247 17.03 12.43 22.67
C GLN A 247 17.05 11.92 24.12
N ILE A 248 15.94 11.30 24.59
CA ILE A 248 15.84 10.76 25.95
C ILE A 248 16.52 9.38 26.01
N SER A 249 16.17 8.48 25.09
CA SER A 249 16.70 7.10 25.07
C SER A 249 18.01 6.97 24.28
N GLY A 250 18.36 7.95 23.45
CA GLY A 250 19.47 7.88 22.51
C GLY A 250 19.23 6.96 21.29
N LYS A 251 18.04 6.35 21.19
CA LYS A 251 17.67 5.48 20.05
C LYS A 251 17.40 6.29 18.79
N ASN A 252 17.56 5.64 17.64
CA ASN A 252 17.17 6.22 16.36
C ASN A 252 16.53 5.18 15.46
N SER A 253 15.73 5.65 14.49
CA SER A 253 15.13 4.85 13.45
C SER A 253 15.11 5.63 12.15
N SER A 254 15.12 4.93 11.01
CA SER A 254 15.07 5.57 9.69
C SER A 254 14.32 4.72 8.68
N VAL A 255 13.78 5.40 7.66
CA VAL A 255 13.13 4.76 6.52
C VAL A 255 13.43 5.54 5.24
N ASP A 256 13.67 4.81 4.16
CA ASP A 256 13.88 5.35 2.82
C ASP A 256 12.62 5.07 1.97
N ILE A 257 12.08 6.11 1.35
CA ILE A 257 10.83 6.05 0.58
C ILE A 257 11.14 6.50 -0.85
N PRO A 258 10.91 5.65 -1.87
CA PRO A 258 11.10 6.06 -3.26
C PRO A 258 10.01 7.07 -3.65
N LEU A 259 10.40 8.12 -4.36
CA LEU A 259 9.50 9.14 -4.91
C LEU A 259 9.85 9.38 -6.38
N GLU A 260 8.88 9.22 -7.26
CA GLU A 260 9.02 9.57 -8.67
C GLU A 260 8.05 10.71 -9.02
N VAL A 261 8.60 11.77 -9.61
CA VAL A 261 7.82 12.96 -10.02
C VAL A 261 7.92 13.08 -11.54
N SER A 262 6.77 13.04 -12.20
CA SER A 262 6.65 13.22 -13.65
C SER A 262 6.69 14.71 -14.03
N SER A 263 7.08 15.02 -15.26
CA SER A 263 6.87 16.39 -15.80
C SER A 263 5.39 16.63 -15.99
N ALA A 264 4.89 17.78 -15.56
CA ALA A 264 3.59 18.26 -16.02
C ALA A 264 3.62 18.41 -17.55
N LYS A 265 2.58 17.97 -18.23
CA LYS A 265 2.43 18.11 -19.70
C LYS A 265 1.94 19.51 -20.03
#